data_e508f4e106524acb5d2f13953946b2a9
#
_entry.id   e508f4e106524acb5d2f13953946b2a9
#
_cell.length_a   1.000
_cell.length_b   1.000
_cell.length_c   1.000
_cell.angle_alpha   90.00
_cell.angle_beta   90.00
_cell.angle_gamma   90.00
#
_symmetry.space_group_name_H-M   'P 1'
#
loop_
_entity.id
_entity.type
_entity.pdbx_description
1 polymer ?
#
loop_
_entity_poly.entity_id
_entity_poly.type
_entity_poly.pdbx_seq_one_letter_code
_entity_poly.pdbx_strand_id
1 'polypeptide(L)'
;MGQADPVPAAADAGLQSWQTDRSRAPIATKIVVAGGFGVGKTTFVGSVSEITPLQTEAVMTQASEDTDDLTATPEKTTTTVAMDFGRITLDQELVLYLFGTPGQQRFWFMWDDLVRGAIGAIVMADTRRLEDCFPALDYFESCGLPYVVAVNHFEGTDAYDAEDVREALTVPPQVPIVIMDARKRSTVVQSLLSLVGHALETAPE
;
A
#
# COMPACT_ATOMS: atom_id res chain seq x y z
N MET A 1 -17.66 54.88 -46.53
CA MET A 1 -16.84 55.19 -45.36
C MET A 1 -17.62 54.65 -44.15
N GLY A 2 -17.39 53.40 -43.82
CA GLY A 2 -18.00 52.75 -42.66
C GLY A 2 -16.93 52.53 -41.61
N GLN A 3 -17.14 53.18 -40.50
CA GLN A 3 -16.28 53.12 -39.33
C GLN A 3 -16.65 51.87 -38.56
N ALA A 4 -15.70 50.96 -38.38
CA ALA A 4 -15.86 49.75 -37.57
C ALA A 4 -15.60 50.14 -36.10
N ASP A 5 -16.59 49.82 -35.26
CA ASP A 5 -16.45 49.95 -33.79
C ASP A 5 -15.42 48.94 -33.23
N PRO A 6 -14.63 49.34 -32.22
CA PRO A 6 -13.66 48.43 -31.61
C PRO A 6 -14.37 47.41 -30.70
N VAL A 7 -14.02 46.16 -30.89
CA VAL A 7 -14.41 45.04 -30.01
C VAL A 7 -13.84 45.26 -28.61
N PRO A 8 -14.63 45.19 -27.52
CA PRO A 8 -14.11 45.33 -26.18
C PRO A 8 -13.18 44.15 -25.84
N ALA A 9 -12.01 44.48 -25.30
CA ALA A 9 -11.03 43.50 -24.78
C ALA A 9 -11.70 42.62 -23.72
N ALA A 10 -11.56 41.30 -23.88
CA ALA A 10 -11.98 40.31 -22.88
C ALA A 10 -11.28 40.58 -21.56
N ALA A 11 -12.09 40.79 -20.52
CA ALA A 11 -11.63 40.96 -19.16
C ALA A 11 -10.76 39.76 -18.74
N ASP A 12 -9.62 40.08 -18.21
CA ASP A 12 -8.65 39.21 -17.57
C ASP A 12 -9.39 38.42 -16.47
N ALA A 13 -9.78 37.18 -16.80
CA ALA A 13 -10.35 36.23 -15.82
C ALA A 13 -9.20 35.83 -14.91
N GLY A 14 -9.16 36.41 -13.71
CA GLY A 14 -8.17 36.16 -12.69
C GLY A 14 -7.90 34.68 -12.53
N LEU A 15 -6.67 34.30 -12.84
CA LEU A 15 -6.14 32.96 -12.62
C LEU A 15 -6.31 32.64 -11.14
N GLN A 16 -7.10 31.60 -10.85
CA GLN A 16 -7.38 31.18 -9.49
C GLN A 16 -6.09 30.69 -8.81
N SER A 17 -5.93 31.00 -7.54
CA SER A 17 -4.74 30.80 -6.69
C SER A 17 -4.27 29.35 -6.50
N TRP A 18 -4.87 28.38 -7.20
CA TRP A 18 -4.46 26.97 -7.22
C TRP A 18 -3.43 26.64 -8.34
N GLN A 19 -3.06 27.61 -9.17
CA GLN A 19 -1.92 27.48 -10.09
C GLN A 19 -0.63 27.69 -9.30
N THR A 20 -0.35 26.74 -8.41
CA THR A 20 0.86 26.70 -7.60
C THR A 20 2.10 26.44 -8.45
N ASP A 21 3.17 26.98 -7.95
CA ASP A 21 4.54 26.84 -8.43
C ASP A 21 4.87 25.37 -8.75
N ARG A 22 4.82 24.99 -10.01
CA ARG A 22 5.18 23.65 -10.51
C ARG A 22 6.69 23.39 -10.48
N SER A 23 7.48 24.25 -9.83
CA SER A 23 8.93 24.13 -9.77
C SER A 23 9.40 23.01 -8.83
N ARG A 24 8.54 22.49 -7.94
CA ARG A 24 8.88 21.43 -7.01
C ARG A 24 8.10 20.15 -7.32
N ALA A 25 8.81 19.11 -7.72
CA ALA A 25 8.19 17.78 -7.85
C ALA A 25 7.69 17.31 -6.47
N PRO A 26 6.48 16.70 -6.38
CA PRO A 26 5.97 16.20 -5.12
C PRO A 26 6.91 15.13 -4.55
N ILE A 27 7.06 15.12 -3.24
CA ILE A 27 7.78 14.07 -2.52
C ILE A 27 6.97 12.78 -2.66
N ALA A 28 7.58 11.78 -3.24
CA ALA A 28 6.98 10.45 -3.41
C ALA A 28 7.40 9.55 -2.24
N THR A 29 6.43 9.00 -1.53
CA THR A 29 6.66 8.12 -0.39
C THR A 29 6.03 6.76 -0.67
N LYS A 30 6.78 5.68 -0.42
CA LYS A 30 6.35 4.30 -0.68
C LYS A 30 5.99 3.60 0.63
N ILE A 31 4.85 2.92 0.61
CA ILE A 31 4.36 2.05 1.69
C ILE A 31 4.05 0.68 1.11
N VAL A 32 4.45 -0.37 1.82
CA VAL A 32 4.13 -1.76 1.47
C VAL A 32 2.92 -2.23 2.28
N VAL A 33 2.01 -2.97 1.65
CA VAL A 33 0.85 -3.60 2.30
C VAL A 33 1.00 -5.11 2.14
N ALA A 34 1.29 -5.81 3.24
CA ALA A 34 1.55 -7.24 3.28
C ALA A 34 0.51 -7.99 4.12
N GLY A 35 0.57 -9.31 4.10
CA GLY A 35 -0.33 -10.20 4.84
C GLY A 35 -0.80 -11.38 3.99
N GLY A 36 -1.50 -12.32 4.61
CA GLY A 36 -1.95 -13.57 4.02
C GLY A 36 -2.85 -13.41 2.79
N PHE A 37 -3.10 -14.53 2.11
CA PHE A 37 -4.03 -14.54 0.98
C PHE A 37 -5.47 -14.28 1.48
N GLY A 38 -6.18 -13.35 0.81
CA GLY A 38 -7.57 -13.02 1.15
C GLY A 38 -7.76 -12.16 2.40
N VAL A 39 -6.68 -11.65 3.04
CA VAL A 39 -6.75 -10.78 4.22
C VAL A 39 -7.36 -9.40 3.94
N GLY A 40 -7.52 -9.01 2.66
CA GLY A 40 -8.13 -7.74 2.26
C GLY A 40 -7.16 -6.69 1.74
N LYS A 41 -5.93 -7.03 1.31
CA LYS A 41 -4.95 -6.07 0.75
C LYS A 41 -5.50 -5.26 -0.42
N THR A 42 -6.09 -5.92 -1.39
CA THR A 42 -6.74 -5.26 -2.55
C THR A 42 -7.82 -4.29 -2.11
N THR A 43 -8.65 -4.68 -1.13
CA THR A 43 -9.70 -3.82 -0.57
C THR A 43 -9.09 -2.63 0.16
N PHE A 44 -8.05 -2.84 0.97
CA PHE A 44 -7.33 -1.80 1.68
C PHE A 44 -6.79 -0.74 0.71
N VAL A 45 -6.00 -1.17 -0.29
CA VAL A 45 -5.43 -0.28 -1.29
C VAL A 45 -6.53 0.42 -2.11
N GLY A 46 -7.54 -0.32 -2.57
CA GLY A 46 -8.64 0.20 -3.38
C GLY A 46 -9.51 1.22 -2.63
N SER A 47 -9.65 1.10 -1.30
CA SER A 47 -10.49 2.02 -0.51
C SER A 47 -9.94 3.44 -0.42
N VAL A 48 -8.64 3.64 -0.64
CA VAL A 48 -7.96 4.94 -0.53
C VAL A 48 -7.35 5.40 -1.85
N SER A 49 -7.10 4.51 -2.79
CA SER A 49 -6.45 4.82 -4.07
C SER A 49 -7.28 5.76 -4.95
N GLU A 50 -6.61 6.70 -5.60
CA GLU A 50 -7.16 7.60 -6.62
C GLU A 50 -7.10 6.99 -8.02
N ILE A 51 -6.41 5.87 -8.16
CA ILE A 51 -6.26 5.16 -9.43
C ILE A 51 -6.80 3.74 -9.32
N THR A 52 -7.22 3.18 -10.46
CA THR A 52 -7.58 1.77 -10.54
C THR A 52 -6.34 0.90 -10.33
N PRO A 53 -6.41 -0.17 -9.50
CA PRO A 53 -5.28 -1.07 -9.30
C PRO A 53 -4.76 -1.64 -10.64
N LEU A 54 -3.44 -1.67 -10.78
CA LEU A 54 -2.77 -2.20 -11.96
C LEU A 54 -2.39 -3.67 -11.71
N GLN A 55 -2.51 -4.48 -12.76
CA GLN A 55 -1.93 -5.83 -12.79
C GLN A 55 -0.54 -5.73 -13.42
N THR A 56 0.44 -6.41 -12.82
CA THR A 56 1.81 -6.42 -13.30
C THR A 56 2.20 -7.81 -13.76
N GLU A 57 3.06 -7.89 -14.78
CA GLU A 57 3.74 -9.12 -15.18
C GLU A 57 5.15 -9.12 -14.58
N ALA A 58 5.56 -10.24 -14.00
CA ALA A 58 6.91 -10.45 -13.52
C ALA A 58 7.61 -11.53 -14.36
N VAL A 59 8.93 -11.35 -14.57
CA VAL A 59 9.75 -12.38 -15.20
C VAL A 59 9.81 -13.59 -14.26
N MET A 60 9.60 -14.78 -14.81
CA MET A 60 9.73 -16.03 -14.04
C MET A 60 11.18 -16.19 -13.56
N THR A 61 11.32 -16.48 -12.28
CA THR A 61 12.58 -16.88 -11.66
C THR A 61 12.60 -18.39 -11.47
N GLN A 62 13.78 -18.98 -11.21
CA GLN A 62 13.89 -20.40 -10.87
C GLN A 62 12.92 -20.81 -9.76
N ALA A 63 12.70 -19.95 -8.76
CA ALA A 63 11.76 -20.21 -7.65
C ALA A 63 10.29 -20.25 -8.08
N SER A 64 9.90 -19.56 -9.17
CA SER A 64 8.54 -19.62 -9.71
C SER A 64 8.36 -20.72 -10.76
N GLU A 65 9.43 -21.09 -11.48
CA GLU A 65 9.41 -22.20 -12.44
C GLU A 65 9.08 -23.54 -11.77
N ASP A 66 9.64 -23.78 -10.58
CA ASP A 66 9.39 -25.01 -9.81
C ASP A 66 7.97 -25.10 -9.25
N THR A 67 7.22 -24.00 -9.26
CA THR A 67 5.88 -23.90 -8.64
C THR A 67 4.77 -23.80 -9.68
N ASP A 68 5.05 -23.25 -10.87
CA ASP A 68 4.08 -23.09 -11.95
C ASP A 68 4.09 -24.34 -12.86
N ASP A 69 2.90 -24.87 -13.17
CA ASP A 69 2.77 -25.97 -14.14
C ASP A 69 2.94 -25.44 -15.57
N LEU A 70 4.12 -25.64 -16.14
CA LEU A 70 4.49 -25.24 -17.50
C LEU A 70 4.20 -26.30 -18.56
N THR A 71 3.59 -27.43 -18.20
CA THR A 71 3.38 -28.59 -19.10
C THR A 71 2.61 -28.21 -20.36
N ALA A 72 1.67 -27.26 -20.24
CA ALA A 72 0.84 -26.79 -21.36
C ALA A 72 1.45 -25.58 -22.12
N THR A 73 2.45 -24.88 -21.55
CA THR A 73 3.06 -23.67 -22.13
C THR A 73 4.55 -23.58 -21.79
N PRO A 74 5.40 -24.48 -22.33
CA PRO A 74 6.82 -24.56 -21.97
C PRO A 74 7.66 -23.34 -22.38
N GLU A 75 7.16 -22.51 -23.29
CA GLU A 75 7.86 -21.28 -23.75
C GLU A 75 7.49 -20.04 -22.90
N LYS A 76 6.65 -20.19 -21.87
CA LYS A 76 6.25 -19.08 -21.02
C LYS A 76 7.41 -18.68 -20.10
N THR A 77 7.97 -17.50 -20.34
CA THR A 77 9.06 -16.92 -19.54
C THR A 77 8.59 -15.88 -18.54
N THR A 78 7.29 -15.56 -18.53
CA THR A 78 6.67 -14.59 -17.62
C THR A 78 5.46 -15.17 -16.94
N THR A 79 5.25 -14.83 -15.68
CA THR A 79 4.02 -15.11 -14.95
C THR A 79 3.32 -13.80 -14.60
N THR A 80 2.00 -13.80 -14.70
CA THR A 80 1.21 -12.64 -14.30
C THR A 80 1.02 -12.69 -12.80
N VAL A 81 1.55 -11.69 -12.09
CA VAL A 81 1.37 -11.53 -10.65
C VAL A 81 0.42 -10.36 -10.43
N ALA A 82 -0.73 -10.65 -9.84
CA ALA A 82 -1.64 -9.59 -9.41
C ALA A 82 -1.02 -8.90 -8.19
N MET A 83 -0.56 -7.67 -8.39
CA MET A 83 -0.14 -6.77 -7.33
C MET A 83 -1.10 -5.61 -7.26
N ASP A 84 -1.44 -5.21 -6.05
CA ASP A 84 -2.23 -4.01 -5.83
C ASP A 84 -1.30 -2.81 -5.84
N PHE A 85 -1.56 -1.87 -6.72
CA PHE A 85 -0.86 -0.59 -6.73
C PHE A 85 -1.86 0.53 -6.55
N GLY A 86 -1.64 1.36 -5.53
CA GLY A 86 -2.48 2.51 -5.21
C GLY A 86 -1.68 3.79 -5.12
N ARG A 87 -2.35 4.89 -5.36
CA ARG A 87 -1.81 6.24 -5.23
C ARG A 87 -2.78 7.10 -4.45
N ILE A 88 -2.23 7.90 -3.51
CA ILE A 88 -2.97 8.89 -2.73
C ILE A 88 -2.19 10.20 -2.79
N THR A 89 -2.83 11.25 -3.23
CA THR A 89 -2.29 12.62 -3.14
C THR A 89 -2.78 13.22 -1.83
N LEU A 90 -1.87 13.47 -0.88
CA LEU A 90 -2.22 14.05 0.41
C LEU A 90 -2.34 15.57 0.31
N ASP A 91 -1.38 16.19 -0.40
CA ASP A 91 -1.39 17.59 -0.77
C ASP A 91 -0.59 17.79 -2.06
N GLN A 92 -0.26 19.04 -2.40
CA GLN A 92 0.47 19.36 -3.63
C GLN A 92 1.93 18.90 -3.60
N GLU A 93 2.47 18.61 -2.42
CA GLU A 93 3.87 18.29 -2.20
C GLU A 93 4.10 16.83 -1.81
N LEU A 94 3.05 16.07 -1.44
CA LEU A 94 3.19 14.71 -0.92
C LEU A 94 2.24 13.72 -1.60
N VAL A 95 2.84 12.69 -2.20
CA VAL A 95 2.15 11.55 -2.82
C VAL A 95 2.58 10.27 -2.14
N LEU A 96 1.61 9.47 -1.68
CA LEU A 96 1.85 8.11 -1.19
C LEU A 96 1.59 7.10 -2.30
N TYR A 97 2.52 6.19 -2.48
CA TYR A 97 2.36 5.00 -3.31
C TYR A 97 2.22 3.77 -2.42
N LEU A 98 1.12 3.04 -2.60
CA LEU A 98 0.82 1.80 -1.88
C LEU A 98 1.11 0.61 -2.79
N PHE A 99 1.87 -0.36 -2.28
CA PHE A 99 2.18 -1.60 -2.99
C PHE A 99 1.69 -2.78 -2.17
N GLY A 100 0.64 -3.45 -2.63
CA GLY A 100 0.18 -4.70 -2.03
C GLY A 100 1.08 -5.87 -2.45
N THR A 101 1.65 -6.59 -1.49
CA THR A 101 2.43 -7.79 -1.79
C THR A 101 1.52 -8.92 -2.26
N PRO A 102 1.99 -9.78 -3.18
CA PRO A 102 1.32 -11.04 -3.44
C PRO A 102 1.22 -11.87 -2.16
N GLY A 103 0.01 -12.39 -1.86
CA GLY A 103 -0.21 -13.16 -0.63
C GLY A 103 0.21 -14.63 -0.73
N GLN A 104 0.59 -15.12 -1.91
CA GLN A 104 1.02 -16.50 -2.14
C GLN A 104 2.53 -16.63 -1.96
N GLN A 105 2.97 -17.67 -1.28
CA GLN A 105 4.39 -17.93 -0.95
C GLN A 105 5.31 -17.95 -2.16
N ARG A 106 4.84 -18.52 -3.28
CA ARG A 106 5.62 -18.58 -4.53
C ARG A 106 6.07 -17.24 -5.09
N PHE A 107 5.50 -16.11 -4.61
CA PHE A 107 5.85 -14.77 -5.04
C PHE A 107 6.67 -13.99 -4.00
N TRP A 108 7.08 -14.57 -2.90
CA TRP A 108 7.85 -13.88 -1.86
C TRP A 108 9.21 -13.38 -2.33
N PHE A 109 9.78 -13.98 -3.37
CA PHE A 109 11.00 -13.48 -4.00
C PHE A 109 10.92 -12.01 -4.45
N MET A 110 9.70 -11.47 -4.64
CA MET A 110 9.49 -10.07 -5.02
C MET A 110 9.55 -9.10 -3.84
N TRP A 111 9.52 -9.59 -2.60
CA TRP A 111 9.42 -8.73 -1.43
C TRP A 111 10.63 -7.81 -1.27
N ASP A 112 11.83 -8.29 -1.55
CA ASP A 112 13.06 -7.49 -1.47
C ASP A 112 13.04 -6.28 -2.41
N ASP A 113 12.46 -6.44 -3.61
CA ASP A 113 12.28 -5.33 -4.54
C ASP A 113 11.13 -4.40 -4.13
N LEU A 114 10.07 -4.98 -3.55
CA LEU A 114 8.92 -4.21 -3.08
C LEU A 114 9.23 -3.35 -1.86
N VAL A 115 10.09 -3.79 -0.95
CA VAL A 115 10.44 -3.00 0.24
C VAL A 115 11.51 -1.95 -0.02
N ARG A 116 12.27 -2.08 -1.10
CA ARG A 116 13.32 -1.12 -1.41
C ARG A 116 12.77 0.30 -1.58
N GLY A 117 13.24 1.23 -0.73
CA GLY A 117 12.79 2.62 -0.71
C GLY A 117 11.41 2.83 -0.07
N ALA A 118 10.84 1.83 0.58
CA ALA A 118 9.65 2.02 1.40
C ALA A 118 10.02 2.66 2.75
N ILE A 119 9.15 3.51 3.27
CA ILE A 119 9.29 4.08 4.62
C ILE A 119 8.76 3.17 5.71
N GLY A 120 7.92 2.20 5.34
CA GLY A 120 7.34 1.25 6.27
C GLY A 120 6.32 0.33 5.60
N ALA A 121 5.76 -0.58 6.40
CA ALA A 121 4.82 -1.58 5.95
C ALA A 121 3.55 -1.65 6.82
N ILE A 122 2.41 -1.94 6.22
CA ILE A 122 1.19 -2.37 6.88
C ILE A 122 1.13 -3.90 6.79
N VAL A 123 1.21 -4.58 7.91
CA VAL A 123 0.98 -6.04 8.00
C VAL A 123 -0.48 -6.27 8.34
N MET A 124 -1.25 -6.69 7.36
CA MET A 124 -2.67 -7.01 7.58
C MET A 124 -2.83 -8.37 8.22
N ALA A 125 -3.59 -8.43 9.31
CA ALA A 125 -3.92 -9.66 10.04
C ALA A 125 -5.41 -9.98 9.94
N ASP A 126 -5.73 -11.28 9.84
CA ASP A 126 -7.08 -11.84 9.89
C ASP A 126 -7.17 -12.73 11.13
N THR A 127 -8.02 -12.36 12.09
CA THR A 127 -8.17 -13.11 13.36
C THR A 127 -8.68 -14.54 13.18
N ARG A 128 -9.21 -14.87 12.01
CA ARG A 128 -9.63 -16.25 11.66
C ARG A 128 -8.44 -17.13 11.26
N ARG A 129 -7.30 -16.51 10.88
CA ARG A 129 -6.09 -17.18 10.36
C ARG A 129 -4.87 -16.31 10.67
N LEU A 130 -4.58 -16.10 11.97
CA LEU A 130 -3.46 -15.28 12.41
C LEU A 130 -2.10 -15.80 11.93
N GLU A 131 -1.98 -17.12 11.75
CA GLU A 131 -0.77 -17.75 11.25
C GLU A 131 -0.33 -17.25 9.88
N ASP A 132 -1.25 -16.80 9.04
CA ASP A 132 -0.96 -16.29 7.70
C ASP A 132 -0.14 -14.98 7.71
N CYS A 133 -0.07 -14.26 8.83
CA CYS A 133 0.70 -13.01 8.89
C CYS A 133 2.12 -13.18 9.44
N PHE A 134 2.47 -14.31 10.09
CA PHE A 134 3.83 -14.53 10.62
C PHE A 134 4.94 -14.33 9.59
N PRO A 135 4.82 -14.86 8.36
CA PRO A 135 5.89 -14.63 7.38
C PRO A 135 6.15 -13.17 7.06
N ALA A 136 5.11 -12.33 7.10
CA ALA A 136 5.27 -10.89 6.90
C ALA A 136 5.92 -10.23 8.12
N LEU A 137 5.53 -10.62 9.33
CA LEU A 137 6.14 -10.14 10.58
C LEU A 137 7.63 -10.47 10.62
N ASP A 138 7.98 -11.75 10.45
CA ASP A 138 9.37 -12.23 10.43
C ASP A 138 10.21 -11.49 9.39
N TYR A 139 9.64 -11.26 8.21
CA TYR A 139 10.34 -10.56 7.13
C TYR A 139 10.64 -9.10 7.51
N PHE A 140 9.65 -8.32 7.97
CA PHE A 140 9.85 -6.91 8.29
C PHE A 140 10.71 -6.71 9.52
N GLU A 141 10.64 -7.59 10.50
CA GLU A 141 11.56 -7.61 11.64
C GLU A 141 13.01 -7.87 11.20
N SER A 142 13.20 -8.85 10.30
CA SER A 142 14.54 -9.20 9.81
C SER A 142 15.20 -8.10 8.97
N CYS A 143 14.43 -7.37 8.17
CA CYS A 143 14.95 -6.27 7.34
C CYS A 143 14.95 -4.91 8.06
N GLY A 144 14.42 -4.83 9.29
CA GLY A 144 14.39 -3.60 10.09
C GLY A 144 13.50 -2.49 9.50
N LEU A 145 12.55 -2.82 8.63
CA LEU A 145 11.60 -1.85 8.11
C LEU A 145 10.50 -1.58 9.14
N PRO A 146 10.21 -0.32 9.52
CA PRO A 146 9.10 0.00 10.42
C PRO A 146 7.78 -0.57 9.90
N TYR A 147 6.98 -1.18 10.77
CA TYR A 147 5.68 -1.72 10.39
C TYR A 147 4.61 -1.49 11.45
N VAL A 148 3.36 -1.59 11.02
CA VAL A 148 2.16 -1.56 11.86
C VAL A 148 1.33 -2.79 11.55
N VAL A 149 0.76 -3.42 12.57
CA VAL A 149 -0.20 -4.52 12.40
C VAL A 149 -1.59 -3.94 12.26
N ALA A 150 -2.24 -4.18 11.12
CA ALA A 150 -3.61 -3.76 10.84
C ALA A 150 -4.56 -4.98 10.86
N VAL A 151 -5.30 -5.14 11.94
CA VAL A 151 -6.24 -6.24 12.12
C VAL A 151 -7.52 -5.92 11.36
N ASN A 152 -7.78 -6.66 10.29
CA ASN A 152 -8.96 -6.44 9.46
C ASN A 152 -10.18 -7.13 10.05
N HIS A 153 -11.21 -6.36 10.36
CA HIS A 153 -12.49 -6.88 10.85
C HIS A 153 -13.34 -7.42 9.69
N PHE A 154 -13.79 -8.67 9.83
CA PHE A 154 -14.74 -9.31 8.93
C PHE A 154 -16.11 -9.45 9.62
N GLU A 155 -17.19 -9.38 8.85
CA GLU A 155 -18.53 -9.58 9.37
C GLU A 155 -18.72 -10.99 9.96
N GLY A 156 -19.32 -11.06 11.14
CA GLY A 156 -19.57 -12.33 11.81
C GLY A 156 -18.36 -12.93 12.53
N THR A 157 -17.24 -12.18 12.64
CA THR A 157 -16.10 -12.59 13.46
C THR A 157 -16.17 -11.99 14.86
N ASP A 158 -15.58 -12.71 15.83
CA ASP A 158 -15.40 -12.17 17.16
C ASP A 158 -14.51 -10.92 17.14
N ALA A 159 -14.81 -9.99 18.03
CA ALA A 159 -13.97 -8.81 18.23
C ALA A 159 -12.90 -9.14 19.28
N TYR A 160 -11.65 -8.97 18.86
CA TYR A 160 -10.49 -9.06 19.75
C TYR A 160 -9.93 -7.67 19.95
N ASP A 161 -9.38 -7.39 21.12
CA ASP A 161 -8.67 -6.15 21.33
C ASP A 161 -7.23 -6.20 20.81
N ALA A 162 -6.55 -5.07 20.81
CA ALA A 162 -5.18 -4.99 20.26
C ALA A 162 -4.18 -5.79 21.11
N GLU A 163 -4.39 -5.90 22.41
CA GLU A 163 -3.47 -6.62 23.30
C GLU A 163 -3.61 -8.13 23.15
N ASP A 164 -4.83 -8.65 22.97
CA ASP A 164 -5.06 -10.07 22.66
C ASP A 164 -4.30 -10.46 21.38
N VAL A 165 -4.38 -9.60 20.34
CA VAL A 165 -3.68 -9.83 19.07
C VAL A 165 -2.17 -9.72 19.25
N ARG A 166 -1.69 -8.75 20.06
CA ARG A 166 -0.27 -8.59 20.36
C ARG A 166 0.32 -9.84 21.00
N GLU A 167 -0.36 -10.38 22.02
CA GLU A 167 0.06 -11.59 22.70
C GLU A 167 0.09 -12.80 21.73
N ALA A 168 -0.97 -12.98 20.95
CA ALA A 168 -1.10 -14.09 20.01
C ALA A 168 -0.04 -14.08 18.89
N LEU A 169 0.32 -12.88 18.42
CA LEU A 169 1.34 -12.69 17.37
C LEU A 169 2.76 -12.45 17.91
N THR A 170 2.90 -12.31 19.22
CA THR A 170 4.18 -11.99 19.88
C THR A 170 4.81 -10.69 19.33
N VAL A 171 3.96 -9.70 18.98
CA VAL A 171 4.40 -8.43 18.41
C VAL A 171 5.02 -7.55 19.49
N PRO A 172 6.21 -6.96 19.24
CA PRO A 172 6.88 -6.07 20.21
C PRO A 172 5.99 -4.91 20.65
N PRO A 173 6.10 -4.46 21.92
CA PRO A 173 5.19 -3.45 22.49
C PRO A 173 5.28 -2.09 21.81
N GLN A 174 6.40 -1.76 21.17
CA GLN A 174 6.59 -0.52 20.41
C GLN A 174 5.90 -0.53 19.05
N VAL A 175 5.53 -1.69 18.50
CA VAL A 175 4.85 -1.79 17.21
C VAL A 175 3.37 -1.50 17.39
N PRO A 176 2.79 -0.51 16.68
CA PRO A 176 1.37 -0.21 16.79
C PRO A 176 0.51 -1.33 16.22
N ILE A 177 -0.62 -1.60 16.90
CA ILE A 177 -1.69 -2.48 16.40
C ILE A 177 -2.95 -1.64 16.21
N VAL A 178 -3.57 -1.70 15.05
CA VAL A 178 -4.77 -0.95 14.69
C VAL A 178 -5.88 -1.90 14.27
N ILE A 179 -7.01 -1.86 14.95
CA ILE A 179 -8.21 -2.59 14.52
C ILE A 179 -8.91 -1.75 13.45
N MET A 180 -9.17 -2.32 12.29
CA MET A 180 -9.71 -1.58 11.15
C MET A 180 -10.68 -2.41 10.31
N ASP A 181 -11.39 -1.77 9.41
CA ASP A 181 -12.19 -2.39 8.34
C ASP A 181 -11.66 -1.87 7.00
N ALA A 182 -11.07 -2.75 6.19
CA ALA A 182 -10.46 -2.39 4.91
C ALA A 182 -11.44 -1.75 3.91
N ARG A 183 -12.74 -1.93 4.11
CA ARG A 183 -13.81 -1.31 3.29
C ARG A 183 -14.05 0.15 3.65
N LYS A 184 -13.61 0.59 4.84
CA LYS A 184 -13.84 1.94 5.36
C LYS A 184 -12.59 2.80 5.19
N ARG A 185 -12.66 3.76 4.26
CA ARG A 185 -11.57 4.70 3.99
C ARG A 185 -11.00 5.33 5.27
N SER A 186 -11.84 5.72 6.23
CA SER A 186 -11.40 6.39 7.47
C SER A 186 -10.49 5.52 8.32
N THR A 187 -10.79 4.22 8.46
CA THR A 187 -9.97 3.29 9.26
C THR A 187 -8.67 2.94 8.55
N VAL A 188 -8.69 2.84 7.21
CA VAL A 188 -7.49 2.64 6.40
C VAL A 188 -6.55 3.85 6.49
N VAL A 189 -7.08 5.07 6.37
CA VAL A 189 -6.29 6.30 6.55
C VAL A 189 -5.67 6.36 7.95
N GLN A 190 -6.40 5.97 8.99
CA GLN A 190 -5.87 5.92 10.36
C GLN A 190 -4.71 4.94 10.48
N SER A 191 -4.79 3.77 9.86
CA SER A 191 -3.68 2.80 9.83
C SER A 191 -2.44 3.36 9.12
N LEU A 192 -2.63 4.08 8.02
CA LEU A 192 -1.53 4.76 7.30
C LEU A 192 -0.89 5.87 8.14
N LEU A 193 -1.70 6.67 8.85
CA LEU A 193 -1.19 7.70 9.76
C LEU A 193 -0.42 7.10 10.93
N SER A 194 -0.90 5.99 11.49
CA SER A 194 -0.19 5.25 12.54
C SER A 194 1.17 4.76 12.06
N LEU A 195 1.26 4.25 10.82
CA LEU A 195 2.53 3.82 10.22
C LEU A 195 3.48 5.00 10.03
N VAL A 196 3.01 6.13 9.48
CA VAL A 196 3.86 7.31 9.25
C VAL A 196 4.40 7.83 10.58
N GLY A 197 3.56 7.93 11.64
CA GLY A 197 3.98 8.32 12.97
C GLY A 197 5.05 7.39 13.52
N HIS A 198 4.83 6.08 13.48
CA HIS A 198 5.78 5.08 13.94
C HIS A 198 7.12 5.10 13.17
N ALA A 199 7.06 5.29 11.84
CA ALA A 199 8.27 5.39 11.02
C ALA A 199 9.09 6.64 11.35
N LEU A 200 8.44 7.77 11.67
CA LEU A 200 9.13 8.99 12.09
C LEU A 200 9.79 8.85 13.47
N GLU A 201 9.15 8.14 14.41
CA GLU A 201 9.69 7.89 15.75
C GLU A 201 10.88 6.91 15.73
N THR A 202 10.91 6.00 14.77
CA THR A 202 11.96 4.97 14.63
C THR A 202 13.05 5.33 13.63
N ALA A 203 12.92 6.47 12.93
CA ALA A 203 13.94 6.94 11.98
C ALA A 203 15.27 7.20 12.72
N PRO A 204 16.41 6.71 12.19
CA PRO A 204 17.70 7.06 12.74
C PRO A 204 17.95 8.57 12.56
N GLU A 205 18.51 9.21 13.61
CA GLU A 205 18.92 10.62 13.59
C GLU A 205 20.01 10.91 12.54
#